data_970ddb10ac32be939ae76c4532207bef
#
_entry.id   970ddb10ac32be939ae76c4532207bef
#
_cell.length_a   1.000
_cell.length_b   1.000
_cell.length_c   1.000
_cell.angle_alpha   90.00
_cell.angle_beta   90.00
_cell.angle_gamma   90.00
#
_symmetry.space_group_name_H-M   'P 1'
#
loop_
_entity.id
_entity.type
_entity.pdbx_description
1 polymer ?
#
loop_
_entity_poly.entity_id
_entity_poly.type
_entity_poly.pdbx_seq_one_letter_code
_entity_poly.pdbx_strand_id
1 'polypeptide(L)'
;MCKAKAWVLALAAGLLLLLIPAQARADVTRLLILNDEQTSETSAAATDVLRRFALYSSWTCTFASSEDVPDTDGYTAVIICTDPNRALNASVALAIQESKLPVFVIGAGGLAELTKTQVYEGSLTLRLQTQANAANDMLLSGNSLLLMKKSGESLGGQIFVGAQAFPLCQTAGNITHLAYFDPSQEAQCAFLSTLLQTWLWPYKNSPTAYGQYLVLDRIYPFADPERLLSLVEMLETENVPYVLCVMPIYANADYPAMKRFCEVLRYAQSRGAGIVMHVPQVTLANVTVEDLQKNIANAYSAYSRYGVYPLAIEAPDVWLMSEKGQDVLRGWRTVFLFRSDEALFGEKQAENTALRDGHQIVAPAYADA
;
A
#
# COMPACT_ATOMS: atom_id res chain seq x y z
N MET A 1 -44.71 -43.12 -10.90
CA MET A 1 -44.62 -41.73 -10.52
C MET A 1 -43.38 -41.31 -9.68
N CYS A 2 -42.68 -42.24 -9.03
CA CYS A 2 -41.47 -41.90 -8.21
C CYS A 2 -40.21 -41.55 -8.97
N LYS A 3 -39.96 -42.15 -10.15
CA LYS A 3 -38.71 -41.94 -10.94
C LYS A 3 -38.67 -40.55 -11.61
N ALA A 4 -39.81 -40.00 -12.02
CA ALA A 4 -39.84 -38.68 -12.66
C ALA A 4 -39.54 -37.54 -11.68
N LYS A 5 -39.95 -37.64 -10.41
CA LYS A 5 -39.62 -36.65 -9.38
C LYS A 5 -38.16 -36.59 -9.01
N ALA A 6 -37.46 -37.73 -9.04
CA ALA A 6 -36.01 -37.79 -8.78
C ALA A 6 -35.18 -37.11 -9.88
N TRP A 7 -35.61 -37.24 -11.13
CA TRP A 7 -34.91 -36.56 -12.26
C TRP A 7 -35.12 -35.04 -12.27
N VAL A 8 -36.30 -34.55 -11.90
CA VAL A 8 -36.59 -33.12 -11.78
C VAL A 8 -35.82 -32.50 -10.65
N LEU A 9 -35.66 -33.17 -9.50
CA LEU A 9 -34.83 -32.74 -8.39
C LEU A 9 -33.33 -32.71 -8.74
N ALA A 10 -32.83 -33.70 -9.46
CA ALA A 10 -31.47 -33.74 -9.90
C ALA A 10 -31.14 -32.63 -10.94
N LEU A 11 -32.10 -32.34 -11.84
CA LEU A 11 -31.95 -31.24 -12.82
C LEU A 11 -32.03 -29.89 -12.13
N ALA A 12 -32.88 -29.69 -11.15
CA ALA A 12 -33.00 -28.47 -10.37
C ALA A 12 -31.72 -28.21 -9.51
N ALA A 13 -31.16 -29.26 -8.89
CA ALA A 13 -29.92 -29.18 -8.15
C ALA A 13 -28.70 -28.87 -9.07
N GLY A 14 -28.69 -29.47 -10.27
CA GLY A 14 -27.66 -29.15 -11.28
C GLY A 14 -27.77 -27.72 -11.81
N LEU A 15 -28.96 -27.18 -11.99
CA LEU A 15 -29.20 -25.79 -12.38
C LEU A 15 -28.82 -24.80 -11.27
N LEU A 16 -29.07 -25.16 -10.01
CA LEU A 16 -28.70 -24.35 -8.84
C LEU A 16 -27.17 -24.29 -8.66
N LEU A 17 -26.46 -25.37 -8.99
CA LEU A 17 -24.97 -25.38 -8.98
C LEU A 17 -24.36 -24.54 -10.13
N LEU A 18 -25.07 -24.38 -11.25
CA LEU A 18 -24.67 -23.49 -12.34
C LEU A 18 -24.96 -22.00 -12.06
N LEU A 19 -25.83 -21.71 -11.07
CA LEU A 19 -26.16 -20.35 -10.62
C LEU A 19 -25.31 -19.88 -9.42
N ILE A 20 -24.42 -20.73 -8.89
CA ILE A 20 -23.38 -20.24 -8.00
C ILE A 20 -22.49 -19.38 -8.90
N PRO A 21 -22.50 -18.03 -8.76
CA PRO A 21 -21.56 -17.22 -9.49
C PRO A 21 -20.18 -17.81 -9.12
N ALA A 22 -19.45 -18.32 -10.11
CA ALA A 22 -18.03 -18.52 -9.93
C ALA A 22 -17.57 -17.19 -9.35
N GLN A 23 -17.17 -17.18 -8.08
CA GLN A 23 -16.54 -16.00 -7.50
C GLN A 23 -15.40 -15.72 -8.48
N ALA A 24 -15.62 -14.75 -9.36
CA ALA A 24 -14.59 -14.23 -10.20
C ALA A 24 -13.51 -13.84 -9.19
N ARG A 25 -12.46 -14.66 -9.08
CA ARG A 25 -11.23 -14.23 -8.44
C ARG A 25 -10.96 -12.91 -9.10
N ALA A 26 -11.08 -11.83 -8.35
CA ALA A 26 -10.65 -10.53 -8.83
C ALA A 26 -9.22 -10.78 -9.31
N ASP A 27 -9.00 -10.62 -10.62
CA ASP A 27 -7.66 -10.74 -11.18
C ASP A 27 -6.82 -9.71 -10.46
N VAL A 28 -6.02 -10.20 -9.53
CA VAL A 28 -5.17 -9.35 -8.71
C VAL A 28 -4.13 -8.76 -9.66
N THR A 29 -4.08 -7.44 -9.77
CA THR A 29 -3.05 -6.77 -10.55
C THR A 29 -1.68 -7.18 -10.01
N ARG A 30 -0.92 -7.91 -10.81
CA ARG A 30 0.42 -8.41 -10.45
C ARG A 30 1.48 -7.55 -11.12
N LEU A 31 2.33 -6.94 -10.30
CA LEU A 31 3.42 -6.11 -10.77
C LEU A 31 4.75 -6.82 -10.55
N LEU A 32 5.60 -6.81 -11.58
CA LEU A 32 7.01 -7.16 -11.46
C LEU A 32 7.80 -5.87 -11.23
N ILE A 33 8.57 -5.80 -10.15
CA ILE A 33 9.42 -4.66 -9.82
C ILE A 33 10.87 -5.11 -9.90
N LEU A 34 11.59 -4.60 -10.90
CA LEU A 34 13.02 -4.82 -11.08
C LEU A 34 13.80 -3.73 -10.37
N ASN A 35 14.72 -4.10 -9.50
CA ASN A 35 15.47 -3.17 -8.67
C ASN A 35 16.93 -3.59 -8.48
N ASP A 36 17.74 -2.66 -7.95
CA ASP A 36 19.13 -2.83 -7.57
C ASP A 36 19.34 -2.58 -6.06
N GLU A 37 18.35 -2.89 -5.23
CA GLU A 37 18.37 -2.53 -3.79
C GLU A 37 19.57 -3.07 -3.01
N GLN A 38 20.13 -4.19 -3.45
CA GLN A 38 21.31 -4.78 -2.80
C GLN A 38 22.61 -4.03 -3.11
N THR A 39 22.63 -3.22 -4.17
CA THR A 39 23.84 -2.55 -4.69
C THR A 39 23.74 -1.03 -4.73
N SER A 40 22.54 -0.48 -4.52
CA SER A 40 22.26 0.97 -4.61
C SER A 40 21.30 1.43 -3.53
N GLU A 41 21.75 2.35 -2.66
CA GLU A 41 20.91 2.97 -1.62
C GLU A 41 19.72 3.74 -2.22
N THR A 42 19.94 4.42 -3.35
CA THR A 42 18.88 5.16 -4.05
C THR A 42 17.80 4.22 -4.58
N SER A 43 18.19 3.10 -5.18
CA SER A 43 17.27 2.07 -5.63
C SER A 43 16.53 1.43 -4.46
N ALA A 44 17.22 1.16 -3.34
CA ALA A 44 16.62 0.61 -2.14
C ALA A 44 15.53 1.53 -1.57
N ALA A 45 15.83 2.83 -1.43
CA ALA A 45 14.87 3.81 -0.92
C ALA A 45 13.65 3.97 -1.83
N ALA A 46 13.85 4.02 -3.15
CA ALA A 46 12.75 4.08 -4.11
C ALA A 46 11.92 2.78 -4.12
N THR A 47 12.56 1.63 -3.96
CA THR A 47 11.89 0.33 -3.84
C THR A 47 11.02 0.26 -2.57
N ASP A 48 11.47 0.84 -1.46
CA ASP A 48 10.66 0.93 -0.23
C ASP A 48 9.38 1.76 -0.44
N VAL A 49 9.48 2.88 -1.14
CA VAL A 49 8.29 3.67 -1.54
C VAL A 49 7.33 2.83 -2.38
N LEU A 50 7.83 2.04 -3.33
CA LEU A 50 6.99 1.15 -4.14
C LEU A 50 6.35 0.03 -3.31
N ARG A 51 7.04 -0.53 -2.32
CA ARG A 51 6.47 -1.51 -1.39
C ARG A 51 5.30 -0.91 -0.61
N ARG A 52 5.48 0.27 -0.05
CA ARG A 52 4.41 1.00 0.66
C ARG A 52 3.25 1.29 -0.26
N PHE A 53 3.51 1.82 -1.45
CA PHE A 53 2.49 2.07 -2.45
C PHE A 53 1.70 0.79 -2.78
N ALA A 54 2.37 -0.34 -2.98
CA ALA A 54 1.72 -1.62 -3.24
C ALA A 54 0.80 -2.06 -2.09
N LEU A 55 1.22 -1.87 -0.84
CA LEU A 55 0.41 -2.16 0.35
C LEU A 55 -0.87 -1.33 0.37
N TYR A 56 -0.74 -0.02 0.19
CA TYR A 56 -1.88 0.92 0.23
C TYR A 56 -2.79 0.80 -0.99
N SER A 57 -2.26 0.35 -2.13
CA SER A 57 -3.02 0.21 -3.39
C SER A 57 -3.65 -1.17 -3.59
N SER A 58 -3.42 -2.11 -2.68
CA SER A 58 -3.89 -3.50 -2.78
C SER A 58 -3.34 -4.26 -4.00
N TRP A 59 -2.18 -3.90 -4.51
CA TRP A 59 -1.52 -4.62 -5.60
C TRP A 59 -0.58 -5.70 -5.10
N THR A 60 -0.46 -6.75 -5.88
CA THR A 60 0.51 -7.81 -5.66
C THR A 60 1.80 -7.45 -6.38
N CYS A 61 2.92 -7.35 -5.66
CA CYS A 61 4.22 -7.02 -6.23
C CYS A 61 5.20 -8.17 -5.99
N THR A 62 5.93 -8.53 -7.03
CA THR A 62 7.11 -9.39 -6.97
C THR A 62 8.34 -8.53 -7.21
N PHE A 63 9.30 -8.58 -6.30
CA PHE A 63 10.55 -7.84 -6.40
C PHE A 63 11.66 -8.78 -6.88
N ALA A 64 12.35 -8.38 -7.93
CA ALA A 64 13.45 -9.13 -8.51
C ALA A 64 14.64 -8.23 -8.81
N SER A 65 15.84 -8.83 -8.84
CA SER A 65 17.05 -8.11 -9.25
C SER A 65 16.97 -7.71 -10.72
N SER A 66 17.47 -6.55 -11.06
CA SER A 66 17.61 -6.11 -12.45
C SER A 66 18.63 -6.92 -13.26
N GLU A 67 19.39 -7.79 -12.60
CA GLU A 67 20.38 -8.66 -13.26
C GLU A 67 19.78 -9.98 -13.77
N ASP A 68 18.68 -10.43 -13.15
CA ASP A 68 18.02 -11.71 -13.45
C ASP A 68 16.51 -11.50 -13.56
N VAL A 69 16.01 -11.42 -14.79
CA VAL A 69 14.59 -11.21 -15.06
C VAL A 69 13.85 -12.54 -14.96
N PRO A 70 12.91 -12.68 -14.03
CA PRO A 70 12.04 -13.82 -13.98
C PRO A 70 11.14 -13.88 -15.23
N ASP A 71 10.55 -15.03 -15.47
CA ASP A 71 9.51 -15.16 -16.49
C ASP A 71 8.44 -14.08 -16.28
N THR A 72 8.12 -13.36 -17.34
CA THR A 72 7.15 -12.26 -17.31
C THR A 72 5.70 -12.73 -17.44
N ASP A 73 5.47 -14.00 -17.66
CA ASP A 73 4.14 -14.57 -17.80
C ASP A 73 3.33 -14.42 -16.49
N GLY A 74 2.13 -13.92 -16.64
CA GLY A 74 1.21 -13.71 -15.50
C GLY A 74 1.39 -12.39 -14.73
N TYR A 75 2.30 -11.51 -15.17
CA TYR A 75 2.34 -10.13 -14.69
C TYR A 75 1.46 -9.22 -15.55
N THR A 76 0.91 -8.18 -14.92
CA THR A 76 0.10 -7.15 -15.58
C THR A 76 0.98 -6.04 -16.14
N ALA A 77 2.07 -5.70 -15.44
CA ALA A 77 2.98 -4.64 -15.81
C ALA A 77 4.34 -4.82 -15.12
N VAL A 78 5.36 -4.10 -15.61
CA VAL A 78 6.71 -4.07 -15.06
C VAL A 78 7.06 -2.66 -14.60
N ILE A 79 7.63 -2.53 -13.40
CA ILE A 79 8.23 -1.29 -12.92
C ILE A 79 9.74 -1.51 -12.81
N ILE A 80 10.52 -0.58 -13.36
CA ILE A 80 11.98 -0.60 -13.29
C ILE A 80 12.42 0.54 -12.39
N CYS A 81 13.08 0.18 -11.29
CA CYS A 81 13.58 1.11 -10.28
C CYS A 81 15.04 0.79 -9.98
N THR A 82 15.92 1.08 -10.93
CA THR A 82 17.35 0.78 -10.86
C THR A 82 18.18 2.01 -10.51
N ASP A 83 19.45 1.81 -10.24
CA ASP A 83 20.39 2.90 -10.05
C ASP A 83 20.41 3.82 -11.28
N PRO A 84 20.21 5.13 -11.11
CA PRO A 84 20.20 6.08 -12.23
C PRO A 84 21.51 6.12 -13.02
N ASN A 85 22.62 5.70 -12.41
CA ASN A 85 23.94 5.69 -13.03
C ASN A 85 24.31 4.32 -13.65
N ARG A 86 23.44 3.32 -13.54
CA ARG A 86 23.70 1.97 -14.04
C ARG A 86 22.85 1.67 -15.27
N ALA A 87 23.50 1.25 -16.35
CA ALA A 87 22.80 0.76 -17.52
C ALA A 87 22.08 -0.56 -17.22
N LEU A 88 20.87 -0.71 -17.69
CA LEU A 88 20.14 -1.99 -17.63
C LEU A 88 20.92 -3.05 -18.42
N ASN A 89 20.96 -4.28 -17.90
CA ASN A 89 21.55 -5.38 -18.65
C ASN A 89 20.83 -5.55 -20.00
N ALA A 90 21.58 -5.74 -21.09
CA ALA A 90 21.04 -5.83 -22.43
C ALA A 90 20.01 -6.98 -22.60
N SER A 91 20.23 -8.10 -21.92
CA SER A 91 19.28 -9.24 -21.94
C SER A 91 17.96 -8.88 -21.24
N VAL A 92 18.02 -8.12 -20.14
CA VAL A 92 16.86 -7.63 -19.41
C VAL A 92 16.07 -6.63 -20.26
N ALA A 93 16.78 -5.66 -20.87
CA ALA A 93 16.13 -4.69 -21.75
C ALA A 93 15.42 -5.36 -22.93
N LEU A 94 16.05 -6.39 -23.52
CA LEU A 94 15.45 -7.17 -24.61
C LEU A 94 14.21 -7.94 -24.14
N ALA A 95 14.29 -8.65 -23.02
CA ALA A 95 13.15 -9.41 -22.47
C ALA A 95 11.95 -8.50 -22.16
N ILE A 96 12.20 -7.31 -21.63
CA ILE A 96 11.16 -6.32 -21.37
C ILE A 96 10.52 -5.83 -22.67
N GLN A 97 11.31 -5.55 -23.71
CA GLN A 97 10.79 -5.14 -25.02
C GLN A 97 9.95 -6.25 -25.66
N GLU A 98 10.37 -7.50 -25.56
CA GLU A 98 9.68 -8.65 -26.12
C GLU A 98 8.37 -9.00 -25.37
N SER A 99 8.30 -8.74 -24.08
CA SER A 99 7.13 -9.05 -23.24
C SER A 99 5.87 -8.30 -23.64
N LYS A 100 6.00 -7.13 -24.33
CA LYS A 100 4.90 -6.22 -24.68
C LYS A 100 4.08 -5.71 -23.48
N LEU A 101 4.49 -6.01 -22.27
CA LEU A 101 3.85 -5.50 -21.07
C LEU A 101 4.03 -3.99 -20.97
N PRO A 102 3.10 -3.27 -20.32
CA PRO A 102 3.33 -1.89 -19.93
C PRO A 102 4.52 -1.82 -18.98
N VAL A 103 5.44 -0.88 -19.25
CA VAL A 103 6.66 -0.69 -18.46
C VAL A 103 6.69 0.72 -17.91
N PHE A 104 6.92 0.84 -16.59
CA PHE A 104 7.16 2.14 -15.93
C PHE A 104 8.60 2.21 -15.46
N VAL A 105 9.35 3.19 -15.95
CA VAL A 105 10.76 3.40 -15.60
C VAL A 105 10.89 4.58 -14.66
N ILE A 106 11.55 4.39 -13.54
CA ILE A 106 11.84 5.43 -12.55
C ILE A 106 13.33 5.75 -12.62
N GLY A 107 13.65 7.01 -12.93
CA GLY A 107 15.01 7.49 -13.01
C GLY A 107 15.71 7.23 -14.35
N ALA A 108 17.05 7.32 -14.34
CA ALA A 108 17.87 7.36 -15.54
C ALA A 108 18.22 6.00 -16.14
N GLY A 109 17.89 4.90 -15.47
CA GLY A 109 18.39 3.57 -15.84
C GLY A 109 18.22 3.24 -17.33
N GLY A 110 19.32 2.80 -17.94
CA GLY A 110 19.56 2.07 -19.20
C GLY A 110 18.63 2.13 -20.41
N LEU A 111 17.50 2.80 -20.32
CA LEU A 111 16.55 3.01 -21.40
C LEU A 111 16.68 4.41 -22.04
N ALA A 112 17.76 5.13 -21.76
CA ALA A 112 17.99 6.48 -22.26
C ALA A 112 17.91 6.57 -23.80
N GLU A 113 18.34 5.53 -24.50
CA GLU A 113 18.24 5.47 -25.97
C GLU A 113 16.78 5.39 -26.46
N LEU A 114 15.93 4.66 -25.72
CA LEU A 114 14.51 4.50 -26.08
C LEU A 114 13.69 5.77 -25.81
N THR A 115 14.10 6.55 -24.80
CA THR A 115 13.33 7.73 -24.35
C THR A 115 13.91 9.07 -24.85
N LYS A 116 14.98 9.02 -25.67
CA LYS A 116 15.66 10.23 -26.21
C LYS A 116 15.98 11.25 -25.12
N THR A 117 16.63 10.80 -24.08
CA THR A 117 17.04 11.64 -22.95
C THR A 117 18.41 12.29 -23.19
N GLN A 118 18.64 13.44 -22.58
CA GLN A 118 19.94 14.08 -22.49
C GLN A 118 20.24 14.44 -21.04
N VAL A 119 21.50 14.30 -20.62
CA VAL A 119 21.93 14.73 -19.29
C VAL A 119 22.07 16.26 -19.28
N TYR A 120 21.57 16.88 -18.22
CA TYR A 120 21.73 18.29 -17.95
C TYR A 120 22.34 18.47 -16.55
N GLU A 121 23.35 19.35 -16.46
CA GLU A 121 23.98 19.74 -15.20
C GLU A 121 23.71 21.22 -14.96
N GLY A 122 23.17 21.56 -13.80
CA GLY A 122 22.87 22.94 -13.43
C GLY A 122 21.63 23.08 -12.57
N SER A 123 21.21 24.34 -12.41
CA SER A 123 19.99 24.64 -11.66
C SER A 123 18.76 24.53 -12.56
N LEU A 124 17.75 23.86 -12.08
CA LEU A 124 16.46 23.71 -12.77
C LEU A 124 15.30 23.77 -11.78
N THR A 125 14.11 24.03 -12.28
CA THR A 125 12.88 23.98 -11.50
C THR A 125 12.07 22.76 -11.90
N LEU A 126 11.75 21.92 -10.91
CA LEU A 126 10.85 20.81 -11.04
C LEU A 126 9.43 21.25 -10.67
N ARG A 127 8.49 21.07 -11.57
CA ARG A 127 7.07 21.33 -11.31
C ARG A 127 6.31 20.03 -11.28
N LEU A 128 5.79 19.68 -10.11
CA LEU A 128 4.97 18.51 -9.90
C LEU A 128 3.50 18.92 -10.10
N GLN A 129 2.89 18.45 -11.16
CA GLN A 129 1.48 18.70 -11.46
C GLN A 129 0.86 17.50 -12.14
N THR A 130 -0.27 17.04 -11.61
CA THR A 130 -1.13 16.06 -12.26
C THR A 130 -2.50 16.67 -12.51
N GLN A 131 -3.37 15.97 -13.23
CA GLN A 131 -4.75 16.40 -13.40
C GLN A 131 -5.52 16.52 -12.07
N ALA A 132 -5.11 15.76 -11.06
CA ALA A 132 -5.76 15.70 -9.76
C ALA A 132 -5.18 16.68 -8.72
N ASN A 133 -3.94 17.13 -8.88
CA ASN A 133 -3.21 17.91 -7.88
C ASN A 133 -2.77 19.28 -8.41
N ALA A 134 -2.75 20.27 -7.53
CA ALA A 134 -2.17 21.58 -7.80
C ALA A 134 -0.67 21.49 -8.13
N ALA A 135 -0.15 22.48 -8.84
CA ALA A 135 1.28 22.55 -9.14
C ALA A 135 2.08 22.82 -7.88
N ASN A 136 3.17 22.07 -7.72
CA ASN A 136 4.16 22.27 -6.65
C ASN A 136 5.53 22.43 -7.31
N ASP A 137 6.14 23.60 -7.13
CA ASP A 137 7.43 23.95 -7.75
C ASP A 137 8.56 23.68 -6.75
N MET A 138 9.58 22.95 -7.17
CA MET A 138 10.77 22.63 -6.40
C MET A 138 12.02 23.08 -7.18
N LEU A 139 12.93 23.78 -6.50
CA LEU A 139 14.23 24.12 -7.07
C LEU A 139 15.22 22.99 -6.80
N LEU A 140 15.80 22.45 -7.87
CA LEU A 140 16.86 21.47 -7.80
C LEU A 140 18.15 22.11 -8.35
N SER A 141 19.25 21.96 -7.63
CA SER A 141 20.55 22.52 -8.03
C SER A 141 21.67 21.52 -7.79
N GLY A 142 22.64 21.51 -8.71
CA GLY A 142 23.86 20.72 -8.57
C GLY A 142 23.76 19.24 -8.92
N ASN A 143 22.62 18.78 -9.40
CA ASN A 143 22.41 17.38 -9.77
C ASN A 143 22.46 17.19 -11.29
N SER A 144 23.03 16.08 -11.73
CA SER A 144 22.86 15.61 -13.11
C SER A 144 21.44 15.08 -13.26
N LEU A 145 20.67 15.68 -14.16
CA LEU A 145 19.28 15.29 -14.41
C LEU A 145 19.09 14.92 -15.87
N LEU A 146 18.21 13.94 -16.09
CA LEU A 146 17.82 13.58 -17.43
C LEU A 146 16.69 14.50 -17.92
N LEU A 147 16.91 15.13 -19.06
CA LEU A 147 15.89 15.87 -19.76
C LEU A 147 15.36 15.04 -20.93
N MET A 148 14.07 14.75 -20.90
CA MET A 148 13.41 14.02 -21.99
C MET A 148 12.96 14.98 -23.08
N LYS A 149 13.24 14.65 -24.33
CA LYS A 149 12.57 15.33 -25.45
C LYS A 149 11.10 14.89 -25.50
N LYS A 150 10.21 15.83 -25.75
CA LYS A 150 8.79 15.51 -25.92
C LYS A 150 8.63 14.57 -27.13
N SER A 151 8.30 13.31 -26.86
CA SER A 151 8.14 12.26 -27.88
C SER A 151 6.84 11.47 -27.74
N GLY A 152 6.06 11.72 -26.69
CA GLY A 152 4.86 10.98 -26.36
C GLY A 152 3.86 11.81 -25.58
N GLU A 153 2.90 11.14 -24.96
CA GLU A 153 1.90 11.73 -24.10
C GLU A 153 2.49 12.02 -22.73
N SER A 154 2.33 13.24 -22.22
CA SER A 154 2.75 13.61 -20.87
C SER A 154 1.70 13.12 -19.86
N LEU A 155 2.14 12.32 -18.89
CA LEU A 155 1.30 11.90 -17.77
C LEU A 155 1.27 12.94 -16.63
N GLY A 156 2.21 13.86 -16.60
CA GLY A 156 2.27 14.94 -15.62
C GLY A 156 3.70 15.37 -15.31
N GLY A 157 3.80 16.50 -14.61
CA GLY A 157 5.05 17.10 -14.21
C GLY A 157 5.89 17.69 -15.35
N GLN A 158 6.68 18.69 -15.02
CA GLN A 158 7.56 19.39 -15.95
C GLN A 158 8.89 19.74 -15.28
N ILE A 159 9.96 19.75 -16.06
CA ILE A 159 11.27 20.23 -15.69
C ILE A 159 11.53 21.52 -16.47
N PHE A 160 11.87 22.60 -15.80
CA PHE A 160 12.19 23.88 -16.43
C PHE A 160 13.68 24.15 -16.32
N VAL A 161 14.29 24.45 -17.48
CA VAL A 161 15.65 24.98 -17.58
C VAL A 161 15.50 26.40 -18.15
N GLY A 162 15.57 27.39 -17.29
CA GLY A 162 15.19 28.74 -17.68
C GLY A 162 13.73 28.81 -18.13
N ALA A 163 13.48 29.28 -19.35
CA ALA A 163 12.14 29.34 -19.93
C ALA A 163 11.72 28.07 -20.70
N GLN A 164 12.62 27.12 -20.85
CA GLN A 164 12.33 25.90 -21.62
C GLN A 164 11.75 24.81 -20.73
N ALA A 165 10.62 24.19 -21.12
CA ALA A 165 9.96 23.12 -20.41
C ALA A 165 10.21 21.76 -21.05
N PHE A 166 10.50 20.77 -20.22
CA PHE A 166 10.66 19.38 -20.60
C PHE A 166 9.67 18.52 -19.82
N PRO A 167 9.15 17.40 -20.38
CA PRO A 167 8.28 16.52 -19.62
C PRO A 167 9.05 15.85 -18.49
N LEU A 168 8.44 15.77 -17.30
CA LEU A 168 8.98 14.98 -16.18
C LEU A 168 8.58 13.51 -16.33
N CYS A 169 7.35 13.24 -16.74
CA CYS A 169 6.85 11.90 -17.01
C CYS A 169 6.11 11.87 -18.34
N GLN A 170 6.48 10.92 -19.21
CA GLN A 170 5.82 10.73 -20.50
C GLN A 170 5.73 9.26 -20.88
N THR A 171 4.73 8.93 -21.69
CA THR A 171 4.52 7.60 -22.26
C THR A 171 4.81 7.61 -23.76
N ALA A 172 5.61 6.66 -24.22
CA ALA A 172 5.88 6.41 -25.64
C ALA A 172 5.76 4.90 -25.91
N GLY A 173 4.73 4.52 -26.68
CA GLY A 173 4.40 3.10 -26.86
C GLY A 173 3.94 2.44 -25.55
N ASN A 174 4.56 1.34 -25.17
CA ASN A 174 4.29 0.65 -23.91
C ASN A 174 5.19 1.11 -22.75
N ILE A 175 6.09 2.08 -22.99
CA ILE A 175 7.05 2.56 -21.98
C ILE A 175 6.59 3.91 -21.44
N THR A 176 6.45 4.01 -20.13
CA THR A 176 6.27 5.25 -19.38
C THR A 176 7.56 5.53 -18.61
N HIS A 177 8.09 6.72 -18.74
CA HIS A 177 9.34 7.11 -18.11
C HIS A 177 9.16 8.34 -17.23
N LEU A 178 9.53 8.22 -15.96
CA LEU A 178 9.68 9.29 -14.98
C LEU A 178 11.17 9.65 -14.88
N ALA A 179 11.55 10.82 -15.38
CA ALA A 179 12.97 11.21 -15.55
C ALA A 179 13.71 11.42 -14.23
N TYR A 180 13.01 11.83 -13.19
CA TYR A 180 13.61 12.12 -11.88
C TYR A 180 12.65 11.76 -10.75
N PHE A 181 13.20 11.14 -9.72
CA PHE A 181 12.49 10.81 -8.49
C PHE A 181 13.46 10.83 -7.29
N ASP A 182 13.10 11.57 -6.25
CA ASP A 182 13.80 11.58 -4.97
C ASP A 182 12.87 11.00 -3.90
N PRO A 183 13.15 9.78 -3.40
CA PRO A 183 12.31 9.12 -2.41
C PRO A 183 12.29 9.81 -1.04
N SER A 184 13.22 10.73 -0.77
CA SER A 184 13.24 11.51 0.48
C SER A 184 12.22 12.66 0.49
N GLN A 185 11.66 13.01 -0.68
CA GLN A 185 10.74 14.13 -0.84
C GLN A 185 9.29 13.64 -0.86
N GLU A 186 8.53 13.99 0.18
CA GLU A 186 7.13 13.56 0.32
C GLU A 186 6.26 13.97 -0.87
N ALA A 187 6.43 15.19 -1.37
CA ALA A 187 5.69 15.67 -2.55
C ALA A 187 5.97 14.82 -3.80
N GLN A 188 7.21 14.32 -3.97
CA GLN A 188 7.55 13.44 -5.07
C GLN A 188 6.99 12.03 -4.88
N CYS A 189 6.96 11.52 -3.65
CA CYS A 189 6.31 10.24 -3.33
C CYS A 189 4.79 10.29 -3.62
N ALA A 190 4.11 11.37 -3.22
CA ALA A 190 2.70 11.59 -3.53
C ALA A 190 2.45 11.71 -5.05
N PHE A 191 3.32 12.43 -5.75
CA PHE A 191 3.27 12.56 -7.19
C PHE A 191 3.46 11.21 -7.90
N LEU A 192 4.48 10.42 -7.54
CA LEU A 192 4.69 9.07 -8.07
C LEU A 192 3.48 8.17 -7.82
N SER A 193 2.92 8.21 -6.61
CA SER A 193 1.71 7.44 -6.28
C SER A 193 0.54 7.78 -7.21
N THR A 194 0.32 9.06 -7.48
CA THR A 194 -0.73 9.52 -8.42
C THR A 194 -0.45 9.08 -9.86
N LEU A 195 0.79 9.17 -10.31
CA LEU A 195 1.20 8.71 -11.64
C LEU A 195 0.97 7.20 -11.80
N LEU A 196 1.40 6.40 -10.83
CA LEU A 196 1.24 4.94 -10.87
C LEU A 196 -0.24 4.54 -10.84
N GLN A 197 -1.06 5.20 -10.03
CA GLN A 197 -2.51 4.96 -10.03
C GLN A 197 -3.13 5.26 -11.40
N THR A 198 -2.77 6.40 -12.01
CA THR A 198 -3.27 6.80 -13.33
C THR A 198 -2.80 5.82 -14.41
N TRP A 199 -1.51 5.45 -14.38
CA TRP A 199 -0.92 4.53 -15.34
C TRP A 199 -1.51 3.12 -15.27
N LEU A 200 -1.82 2.62 -14.07
CA LEU A 200 -2.39 1.28 -13.87
C LEU A 200 -3.92 1.25 -13.94
N TRP A 201 -4.58 2.41 -13.98
CA TRP A 201 -6.04 2.48 -14.05
C TRP A 201 -6.67 1.61 -15.14
N PRO A 202 -6.14 1.58 -16.40
CA PRO A 202 -6.69 0.74 -17.47
C PRO A 202 -6.62 -0.77 -17.20
N TYR A 203 -5.77 -1.19 -16.27
CA TYR A 203 -5.52 -2.61 -15.94
C TYR A 203 -6.24 -3.06 -14.66
N LYS A 204 -7.04 -2.20 -14.07
CA LYS A 204 -7.82 -2.50 -12.88
C LYS A 204 -9.10 -3.23 -13.27
N ASN A 205 -9.15 -4.54 -13.02
CA ASN A 205 -10.22 -5.42 -13.48
C ASN A 205 -11.56 -5.31 -12.71
N SER A 206 -11.67 -4.51 -11.66
CA SER A 206 -12.93 -4.34 -10.94
C SER A 206 -13.00 -3.00 -10.22
N PRO A 207 -14.13 -2.28 -10.31
CA PRO A 207 -14.41 -1.20 -9.40
C PRO A 207 -14.54 -1.78 -8.00
N THR A 208 -13.58 -1.55 -7.14
CA THR A 208 -13.70 -1.87 -5.73
C THR A 208 -14.78 -0.96 -5.15
N ALA A 209 -15.85 -1.53 -4.64
CA ALA A 209 -16.83 -0.76 -3.88
C ALA A 209 -16.11 -0.32 -2.58
N TYR A 210 -15.83 0.97 -2.48
CA TYR A 210 -15.23 1.54 -1.27
C TYR A 210 -16.36 1.92 -0.31
N GLY A 211 -16.43 1.25 0.84
CA GLY A 211 -17.17 1.78 1.99
C GLY A 211 -16.35 2.95 2.58
N GLN A 212 -16.99 4.08 2.84
CA GLN A 212 -16.37 5.16 3.59
C GLN A 212 -16.73 5.01 5.06
N TYR A 213 -15.75 5.09 5.94
CA TYR A 213 -15.93 5.09 7.38
C TYR A 213 -14.84 5.95 8.04
N LEU A 214 -15.17 6.53 9.18
CA LEU A 214 -14.25 7.32 9.97
C LEU A 214 -13.42 6.40 10.88
N VAL A 215 -12.11 6.55 10.86
CA VAL A 215 -11.21 5.88 11.82
C VAL A 215 -10.81 6.89 12.88
N LEU A 216 -11.18 6.60 14.13
CA LEU A 216 -10.70 7.34 15.29
C LEU A 216 -9.49 6.61 15.84
N ASP A 217 -8.32 7.16 15.55
CA ASP A 217 -7.03 6.54 15.87
C ASP A 217 -6.53 6.90 17.27
N ARG A 218 -5.67 6.05 17.83
CA ARG A 218 -4.92 6.25 19.08
C ARG A 218 -5.78 6.63 20.28
N ILE A 219 -6.90 5.94 20.46
CA ILE A 219 -7.77 6.17 21.62
C ILE A 219 -7.13 5.51 22.87
N TYR A 220 -6.69 6.34 23.79
CA TYR A 220 -6.03 5.88 25.00
C TYR A 220 -7.04 5.54 26.11
N PRO A 221 -6.75 4.56 26.96
CA PRO A 221 -7.59 4.20 28.11
C PRO A 221 -7.82 5.33 29.14
N PHE A 222 -7.00 6.37 29.06
CA PHE A 222 -7.10 7.57 29.89
C PHE A 222 -7.85 8.72 29.21
N ALA A 223 -8.37 8.51 28.00
CA ALA A 223 -9.26 9.46 27.37
C ALA A 223 -10.50 9.66 28.24
N ASP A 224 -11.01 10.89 28.23
CA ASP A 224 -12.24 11.23 28.94
C ASP A 224 -13.39 10.41 28.38
N PRO A 225 -13.99 9.48 29.17
CA PRO A 225 -15.03 8.59 28.67
C PRO A 225 -16.30 9.34 28.28
N GLU A 226 -16.60 10.45 28.92
CA GLU A 226 -17.80 11.27 28.59
C GLU A 226 -17.65 11.95 27.23
N ARG A 227 -16.44 12.42 26.90
CA ARG A 227 -16.15 12.97 25.57
C ARG A 227 -16.22 11.90 24.50
N LEU A 228 -15.67 10.71 24.77
CA LEU A 228 -15.75 9.60 23.82
C LEU A 228 -17.20 9.19 23.59
N LEU A 229 -18.00 9.11 24.65
CA LEU A 229 -19.42 8.79 24.57
C LEU A 229 -20.18 9.84 23.71
N SER A 230 -19.97 11.12 23.99
CA SER A 230 -20.61 12.20 23.22
C SER A 230 -20.23 12.16 21.74
N LEU A 231 -18.96 11.82 21.42
CA LEU A 231 -18.51 11.67 20.03
C LEU A 231 -19.20 10.46 19.35
N VAL A 232 -19.29 9.33 20.03
CA VAL A 232 -19.98 8.14 19.55
C VAL A 232 -21.45 8.44 19.26
N GLU A 233 -22.15 9.09 20.19
CA GLU A 233 -23.57 9.46 20.02
C GLU A 233 -23.77 10.44 18.85
N MET A 234 -22.85 11.38 18.64
CA MET A 234 -22.89 12.29 17.51
C MET A 234 -22.71 11.54 16.18
N LEU A 235 -21.73 10.63 16.07
CA LEU A 235 -21.49 9.85 14.85
C LEU A 235 -22.68 8.93 14.51
N GLU A 236 -23.32 8.37 15.53
CA GLU A 236 -24.54 7.59 15.34
C GLU A 236 -25.72 8.43 14.86
N THR A 237 -25.92 9.60 15.45
CA THR A 237 -26.99 10.53 15.08
C THR A 237 -26.85 10.97 13.62
N GLU A 238 -25.62 11.21 13.17
CA GLU A 238 -25.31 11.61 11.80
C GLU A 238 -25.18 10.41 10.83
N ASN A 239 -25.36 9.18 11.31
CA ASN A 239 -25.20 7.94 10.53
C ASN A 239 -23.82 7.83 9.86
N VAL A 240 -22.79 8.28 10.51
CA VAL A 240 -21.39 8.15 10.05
C VAL A 240 -20.85 6.81 10.52
N PRO A 241 -20.51 5.87 9.63
CA PRO A 241 -19.89 4.62 10.04
C PRO A 241 -18.46 4.89 10.54
N TYR A 242 -18.09 4.26 11.66
CA TYR A 242 -16.81 4.55 12.31
C TYR A 242 -16.16 3.30 12.91
N VAL A 243 -14.84 3.40 13.10
CA VAL A 243 -13.97 2.40 13.72
C VAL A 243 -13.15 3.09 14.80
N LEU A 244 -13.05 2.45 15.97
CA LEU A 244 -12.27 2.93 17.11
C LEU A 244 -10.97 2.13 17.22
N CYS A 245 -9.82 2.76 16.97
CA CYS A 245 -8.50 2.19 17.16
C CYS A 245 -8.02 2.47 18.59
N VAL A 246 -8.06 1.45 19.44
CA VAL A 246 -7.73 1.57 20.85
C VAL A 246 -6.29 1.17 21.12
N MET A 247 -5.62 1.95 21.97
CA MET A 247 -4.25 1.67 22.37
C MET A 247 -4.17 0.49 23.34
N PRO A 248 -3.14 -0.35 23.25
CA PRO A 248 -2.96 -1.48 24.17
C PRO A 248 -2.73 -1.02 25.61
N ILE A 249 -3.11 -1.86 26.55
CA ILE A 249 -2.98 -1.61 27.97
C ILE A 249 -1.93 -2.55 28.54
N TYR A 250 -0.91 -1.97 29.17
CA TYR A 250 0.20 -2.73 29.74
C TYR A 250 0.13 -2.83 31.26
N ALA A 251 -0.47 -1.83 31.90
CA ALA A 251 -0.56 -1.76 33.35
C ALA A 251 -1.91 -1.16 33.76
N ASN A 252 -2.28 -1.39 35.02
CA ASN A 252 -3.47 -0.78 35.62
C ASN A 252 -4.80 -1.16 34.92
N ALA A 253 -4.84 -2.33 34.28
CA ALA A 253 -6.05 -2.82 33.63
C ALA A 253 -7.25 -2.97 34.62
N ASP A 254 -6.98 -3.06 35.92
CA ASP A 254 -7.98 -3.24 36.97
C ASP A 254 -8.49 -1.90 37.56
N TYR A 255 -8.00 -0.77 37.08
CA TYR A 255 -8.42 0.54 37.59
C TYR A 255 -9.86 0.87 37.20
N PRO A 256 -10.61 1.60 38.06
CA PRO A 256 -11.99 2.02 37.76
C PRO A 256 -12.11 2.82 36.47
N ALA A 257 -11.07 3.60 36.10
CA ALA A 257 -11.04 4.34 34.85
C ALA A 257 -11.08 3.40 33.63
N MET A 258 -10.36 2.28 33.67
CA MET A 258 -10.40 1.29 32.63
C MET A 258 -11.78 0.66 32.46
N LYS A 259 -12.45 0.39 33.57
CA LYS A 259 -13.83 -0.15 33.53
C LYS A 259 -14.77 0.82 32.84
N ARG A 260 -14.73 2.12 33.22
CA ARG A 260 -15.58 3.16 32.59
C ARG A 260 -15.26 3.31 31.10
N PHE A 261 -13.99 3.32 30.72
CA PHE A 261 -13.56 3.37 29.35
C PHE A 261 -14.14 2.18 28.52
N CYS A 262 -14.01 0.97 29.06
CA CYS A 262 -14.57 -0.23 28.40
C CYS A 262 -16.11 -0.25 28.36
N GLU A 263 -16.80 0.42 29.29
CA GLU A 263 -18.24 0.58 29.23
C GLU A 263 -18.66 1.39 28.00
N VAL A 264 -17.95 2.48 27.69
CA VAL A 264 -18.18 3.28 26.45
C VAL A 264 -17.85 2.46 25.20
N LEU A 265 -16.76 1.72 25.20
CA LEU A 265 -16.42 0.87 24.03
C LEU A 265 -17.44 -0.22 23.79
N ARG A 266 -17.99 -0.86 24.83
CA ARG A 266 -19.09 -1.84 24.69
C ARG A 266 -20.35 -1.19 24.16
N TYR A 267 -20.67 0.02 24.62
CA TYR A 267 -21.80 0.77 24.09
C TYR A 267 -21.62 1.00 22.59
N ALA A 268 -20.45 1.51 22.16
CA ALA A 268 -20.13 1.70 20.74
C ALA A 268 -20.22 0.40 19.94
N GLN A 269 -19.66 -0.73 20.44
CA GLN A 269 -19.78 -2.04 19.78
C GLN A 269 -21.26 -2.49 19.65
N SER A 270 -22.09 -2.25 20.66
CA SER A 270 -23.51 -2.60 20.61
C SER A 270 -24.28 -1.79 19.55
N ARG A 271 -23.73 -0.68 19.11
CA ARG A 271 -24.24 0.20 18.06
C ARG A 271 -23.62 -0.07 16.68
N GLY A 272 -22.76 -1.06 16.56
CA GLY A 272 -22.15 -1.46 15.29
C GLY A 272 -20.76 -0.91 15.01
N ALA A 273 -20.13 -0.21 15.97
CA ALA A 273 -18.76 0.25 15.84
C ALA A 273 -17.78 -0.94 15.77
N GLY A 274 -16.82 -0.87 14.86
CA GLY A 274 -15.65 -1.74 14.87
C GLY A 274 -14.65 -1.29 15.93
N ILE A 275 -14.15 -2.23 16.75
CA ILE A 275 -13.00 -1.96 17.63
C ILE A 275 -11.77 -2.63 17.01
N VAL A 276 -10.73 -1.84 16.82
CA VAL A 276 -9.41 -2.27 16.34
C VAL A 276 -8.41 -2.04 17.46
N MET A 277 -7.52 -2.98 17.70
CA MET A 277 -6.49 -2.83 18.73
C MET A 277 -5.16 -2.50 18.06
N HIS A 278 -4.54 -1.41 18.48
CA HIS A 278 -3.18 -1.05 18.06
C HIS A 278 -2.18 -2.10 18.57
N VAL A 279 -1.15 -2.41 17.80
CA VAL A 279 -0.08 -3.32 18.26
C VAL A 279 0.59 -2.77 19.51
N PRO A 280 0.95 -3.64 20.47
CA PRO A 280 1.62 -3.21 21.71
C PRO A 280 2.99 -2.59 21.50
N GLN A 281 3.63 -2.87 20.39
CA GLN A 281 4.97 -2.43 20.07
C GLN A 281 5.07 -2.16 18.57
N VAL A 282 5.69 -1.07 18.20
CA VAL A 282 5.83 -0.65 16.79
C VAL A 282 7.04 -1.33 16.14
N THR A 283 8.18 -1.30 16.83
CA THR A 283 9.44 -1.85 16.30
C THR A 283 9.51 -3.38 16.41
N LEU A 284 10.06 -4.01 15.36
CA LEU A 284 10.36 -5.45 15.33
C LEU A 284 11.79 -5.78 15.78
N ALA A 285 12.62 -4.76 16.05
CA ALA A 285 14.00 -4.94 16.45
C ALA A 285 14.11 -5.61 17.83
N ASN A 286 15.03 -6.58 17.96
CA ASN A 286 15.36 -7.25 19.21
C ASN A 286 14.18 -7.96 19.95
N VAL A 287 13.11 -8.29 19.23
CA VAL A 287 11.93 -8.98 19.79
C VAL A 287 11.66 -10.25 18.99
N THR A 288 11.27 -11.31 19.67
CA THR A 288 10.88 -12.56 19.01
C THR A 288 9.41 -12.54 18.57
N VAL A 289 9.02 -13.41 17.64
CA VAL A 289 7.62 -13.59 17.23
C VAL A 289 6.75 -13.99 18.42
N GLU A 290 7.27 -14.88 19.28
CA GLU A 290 6.59 -15.36 20.46
C GLU A 290 6.33 -14.25 21.49
N ASP A 291 7.30 -13.35 21.70
CA ASP A 291 7.14 -12.20 22.59
C ASP A 291 6.09 -11.23 22.07
N LEU A 292 6.12 -10.93 20.76
CA LEU A 292 5.12 -10.07 20.13
C LEU A 292 3.71 -10.67 20.23
N GLN A 293 3.56 -11.96 19.93
CA GLN A 293 2.27 -12.65 20.06
C GLN A 293 1.77 -12.67 21.51
N LYS A 294 2.67 -12.90 22.48
CA LYS A 294 2.34 -12.84 23.90
C LYS A 294 1.88 -11.44 24.32
N ASN A 295 2.58 -10.39 23.88
CA ASN A 295 2.21 -9.01 24.19
C ASN A 295 0.85 -8.65 23.61
N ILE A 296 0.57 -9.07 22.39
CA ILE A 296 -0.73 -8.89 21.74
C ILE A 296 -1.82 -9.63 22.51
N ALA A 297 -1.59 -10.89 22.89
CA ALA A 297 -2.54 -11.68 23.65
C ALA A 297 -2.84 -11.07 25.02
N ASN A 298 -1.82 -10.53 25.70
CA ASN A 298 -1.98 -9.82 26.97
C ASN A 298 -2.83 -8.55 26.81
N ALA A 299 -2.55 -7.75 25.79
CA ALA A 299 -3.32 -6.54 25.50
C ALA A 299 -4.78 -6.86 25.14
N TYR A 300 -5.00 -7.89 24.31
CA TYR A 300 -6.33 -8.38 23.99
C TYR A 300 -7.09 -8.83 25.24
N SER A 301 -6.43 -9.59 26.12
CA SER A 301 -7.01 -10.09 27.37
C SER A 301 -7.43 -8.97 28.31
N ALA A 302 -6.69 -7.85 28.32
CA ALA A 302 -7.05 -6.67 29.12
C ALA A 302 -8.38 -6.06 28.70
N TYR A 303 -8.71 -6.06 27.41
CA TYR A 303 -9.98 -5.59 26.88
C TYR A 303 -11.10 -6.62 27.02
N SER A 304 -10.83 -7.88 26.64
CA SER A 304 -11.85 -8.95 26.67
C SER A 304 -12.37 -9.24 28.06
N ARG A 305 -11.56 -9.02 29.10
CA ARG A 305 -11.96 -9.11 30.52
C ARG A 305 -13.16 -8.20 30.84
N TYR A 306 -13.27 -7.08 30.15
CA TYR A 306 -14.38 -6.13 30.30
C TYR A 306 -15.43 -6.24 29.21
N GLY A 307 -15.42 -7.32 28.43
CA GLY A 307 -16.42 -7.56 27.39
C GLY A 307 -16.22 -6.71 26.13
N VAL A 308 -15.03 -6.17 25.92
CA VAL A 308 -14.64 -5.50 24.67
C VAL A 308 -13.81 -6.47 23.85
N TYR A 309 -14.23 -6.72 22.61
CA TYR A 309 -13.60 -7.70 21.73
C TYR A 309 -13.11 -7.01 20.46
N PRO A 310 -11.83 -6.59 20.39
CA PRO A 310 -11.24 -6.10 19.16
C PRO A 310 -11.34 -7.13 18.03
N LEU A 311 -11.87 -6.72 16.89
CA LEU A 311 -12.09 -7.59 15.73
C LEU A 311 -10.95 -7.57 14.73
N ALA A 312 -10.08 -6.57 14.85
CA ALA A 312 -8.95 -6.35 13.98
C ALA A 312 -7.75 -5.82 14.79
N ILE A 313 -6.59 -5.88 14.19
CA ILE A 313 -5.37 -5.29 14.71
C ILE A 313 -4.90 -4.16 13.80
N GLU A 314 -4.34 -3.10 14.39
CA GLU A 314 -3.67 -2.04 13.68
C GLU A 314 -2.16 -2.18 13.87
N ALA A 315 -1.41 -2.20 12.77
CA ALA A 315 0.02 -2.41 12.77
C ALA A 315 0.74 -1.45 11.81
N PRO A 316 2.02 -1.13 12.07
CA PRO A 316 2.82 -0.37 11.11
C PRO A 316 2.92 -1.10 9.78
N ASP A 317 2.95 -0.34 8.69
CA ASP A 317 3.08 -0.88 7.33
C ASP A 317 4.34 -1.73 7.15
N VAL A 318 5.45 -1.40 7.83
CA VAL A 318 6.69 -2.18 7.84
C VAL A 318 6.52 -3.62 8.34
N TRP A 319 5.50 -3.92 9.15
CA TRP A 319 5.23 -5.29 9.58
C TRP A 319 4.80 -6.19 8.44
N LEU A 320 4.07 -5.66 7.46
CA LEU A 320 3.70 -6.42 6.26
C LEU A 320 4.87 -6.61 5.27
N MET A 321 5.93 -5.83 5.43
CA MET A 321 7.15 -5.95 4.62
C MET A 321 8.18 -6.90 5.24
N SER A 322 7.95 -7.40 6.47
CA SER A 322 8.83 -8.29 7.23
C SER A 322 8.19 -9.67 7.40
N GLU A 323 8.97 -10.76 7.23
CA GLU A 323 8.49 -12.11 7.53
C GLU A 323 8.03 -12.24 8.99
N LYS A 324 8.79 -11.69 9.94
CA LYS A 324 8.46 -11.68 11.35
C LYS A 324 7.12 -10.99 11.63
N GLY A 325 6.92 -9.80 11.04
CA GLY A 325 5.67 -9.07 11.18
C GLY A 325 4.48 -9.83 10.60
N GLN A 326 4.65 -10.41 9.40
CA GLN A 326 3.62 -11.23 8.78
C GLN A 326 3.27 -12.47 9.63
N ASP A 327 4.25 -13.13 10.23
CA ASP A 327 4.01 -14.28 11.11
C ASP A 327 3.17 -13.91 12.34
N VAL A 328 3.42 -12.73 12.91
CA VAL A 328 2.62 -12.21 14.04
C VAL A 328 1.19 -11.90 13.59
N LEU A 329 1.03 -11.31 12.42
CA LEU A 329 -0.28 -10.85 11.92
C LEU A 329 -1.17 -11.98 11.37
N ARG A 330 -0.62 -13.16 11.07
CA ARG A 330 -1.39 -14.31 10.54
C ARG A 330 -2.59 -14.72 11.39
N GLY A 331 -2.56 -14.45 12.67
CA GLY A 331 -3.69 -14.70 13.56
C GLY A 331 -4.89 -13.77 13.39
N TRP A 332 -4.74 -12.68 12.61
CA TRP A 332 -5.74 -11.65 12.46
C TRP A 332 -6.33 -11.61 11.05
N ARG A 333 -7.63 -11.79 10.93
CA ARG A 333 -8.30 -11.76 9.64
C ARG A 333 -8.29 -10.38 8.99
N THR A 334 -8.36 -9.33 9.79
CA THR A 334 -8.35 -7.94 9.33
C THR A 334 -7.20 -7.19 9.99
N VAL A 335 -6.39 -6.55 9.17
CA VAL A 335 -5.25 -5.73 9.59
C VAL A 335 -5.43 -4.32 9.07
N PHE A 336 -5.43 -3.35 9.97
CA PHE A 336 -5.35 -1.93 9.65
C PHE A 336 -3.89 -1.51 9.59
N LEU A 337 -3.54 -0.67 8.62
CA LEU A 337 -2.17 -0.20 8.47
C LEU A 337 -2.07 1.27 8.82
N PHE A 338 -1.02 1.63 9.52
CA PHE A 338 -0.58 3.02 9.62
C PHE A 338 0.84 3.17 9.09
N ARG A 339 1.16 4.35 8.57
CA ARG A 339 2.49 4.68 8.09
C ARG A 339 3.47 4.73 9.25
N SER A 340 4.60 4.05 9.11
CA SER A 340 5.71 4.09 10.05
C SER A 340 6.90 4.81 9.40
N ASP A 341 7.63 5.58 10.20
CA ASP A 341 8.92 6.17 9.79
C ASP A 341 10.08 5.16 9.93
N GLU A 342 9.78 3.96 10.45
CA GLU A 342 10.77 2.92 10.64
C GLU A 342 11.16 2.29 9.31
N ALA A 343 12.45 2.25 9.00
CA ALA A 343 13.00 1.52 7.86
C ALA A 343 13.37 0.09 8.27
N LEU A 344 13.13 -0.87 7.39
CA LEU A 344 13.50 -2.28 7.57
C LEU A 344 15.00 -2.48 7.31
N PHE A 345 15.86 -2.03 8.21
CA PHE A 345 17.28 -2.28 8.10
C PHE A 345 17.64 -3.67 8.66
N GLY A 346 18.18 -4.54 7.80
CA GLY A 346 18.78 -5.81 8.19
C GLY A 346 17.80 -6.95 8.46
N GLU A 347 16.50 -6.78 8.25
CA GLU A 347 15.51 -7.86 8.32
C GLU A 347 15.28 -8.47 6.93
N LYS A 348 14.99 -9.76 6.90
CA LYS A 348 14.58 -10.42 5.66
C LYS A 348 13.23 -9.86 5.24
N GLN A 349 13.18 -9.29 4.06
CA GLN A 349 11.96 -8.71 3.51
C GLN A 349 11.05 -9.81 2.96
N ALA A 350 9.77 -9.73 3.28
CA ALA A 350 8.77 -10.64 2.77
C ALA A 350 8.07 -10.05 1.53
N GLU A 351 7.62 -10.93 0.65
CA GLU A 351 6.69 -10.51 -0.40
C GLU A 351 5.36 -10.09 0.23
N ASN A 352 4.79 -8.98 -0.24
CA ASN A 352 3.53 -8.45 0.30
C ASN A 352 2.29 -9.29 -0.05
N THR A 353 2.47 -10.41 -0.73
CA THR A 353 1.41 -11.34 -1.15
C THR A 353 1.03 -12.34 -0.07
N ALA A 354 1.95 -12.71 0.84
CA ALA A 354 1.77 -13.85 1.75
C ALA A 354 0.59 -13.67 2.73
N LEU A 355 0.28 -12.42 3.13
CA LEU A 355 -0.86 -12.13 4.01
C LEU A 355 -2.16 -11.74 3.28
N ARG A 356 -2.13 -11.55 1.97
CA ARG A 356 -3.35 -11.14 1.23
C ARG A 356 -4.30 -12.28 0.99
N ASP A 357 -3.80 -13.51 0.88
CA ASP A 357 -4.64 -14.70 0.71
C ASP A 357 -5.40 -15.01 2.01
N GLY A 358 -6.67 -14.63 2.03
CA GLY A 358 -7.57 -14.85 3.17
C GLY A 358 -7.60 -13.75 4.23
N HIS A 359 -6.80 -12.69 4.09
CA HIS A 359 -6.77 -11.54 5.00
C HIS A 359 -7.31 -10.27 4.33
N GLN A 360 -8.00 -9.45 5.12
CA GLN A 360 -8.42 -8.12 4.71
C GLN A 360 -7.41 -7.09 5.22
N ILE A 361 -6.73 -6.44 4.29
CA ILE A 361 -5.81 -5.33 4.58
C ILE A 361 -6.54 -4.03 4.36
N VAL A 362 -6.57 -3.18 5.37
CA VAL A 362 -7.21 -1.87 5.35
C VAL A 362 -6.12 -0.81 5.54
N ALA A 363 -6.01 0.10 4.59
CA ALA A 363 -5.09 1.23 4.64
C ALA A 363 -5.90 2.53 4.67
N PRO A 364 -6.14 3.11 5.85
CA PRO A 364 -6.87 4.36 5.96
C PRO A 364 -6.15 5.50 5.25
N ALA A 365 -6.89 6.37 4.60
CA ALA A 365 -6.35 7.64 4.16
C ALA A 365 -6.37 8.60 5.36
N TYR A 366 -5.20 9.05 5.78
CA TYR A 366 -5.11 10.07 6.82
C TYR A 366 -5.41 11.43 6.18
N ALA A 367 -6.40 12.13 6.73
CA ALA A 367 -6.55 13.54 6.45
C ALA A 367 -5.50 14.28 7.30
N ASP A 368 -4.68 15.08 6.65
CA ASP A 368 -3.82 16.02 7.36
C ASP A 368 -4.72 16.98 8.14
N ALA A 369 -4.51 16.98 9.46
CA ALA A 369 -5.29 17.79 10.39
C ALA A 369 -4.84 19.26 10.36
#